data_e8c779d10bf2c505f0b0a080bc163ae8
#
_entry.id   e8c779d10bf2c505f0b0a080bc163ae8
#
_cell.length_a   1.000
_cell.length_b   1.000
_cell.length_c   1.000
_cell.angle_alpha   90.00
_cell.angle_beta   90.00
_cell.angle_gamma   90.00
#
_symmetry.space_group_name_H-M   'P 1'
#
loop_
_entity.id
_entity.type
_entity.pdbx_description
1 polymer ?
#
loop_
_entity_poly.entity_id
_entity_poly.type
_entity_poly.pdbx_seq_one_letter_code
_entity_poly.pdbx_strand_id
1 'polypeptide(L)'
;MAPRTTKTRTEFVCNECSGTTAKWQGQCPHCKAWNTLQEFKVAQGIAARYGAGSPRSAGGFVDTTGSLQDLSDVAIEEIPRTVTGLGEFDRVMGGGLVKGCVALIGGDPGIGKSTLLLQVMARLVELGHSALYVSGEESPTQIALRAQRLQLEPRGLTLMSEIELEHIESVISSRKPEYVVIDSIQTIFSSQLDSAPGSVSQVRECAARLTRMAKTVGTTLIFVGHVTKDGSLAGPRILEHIVDTVLYFEGDQHSNFRLVRAFKNRFGAVNELGVFAMTDHGLRGVTNPSAIFLSEYKSDIPGSSVLVTQEGTRPLLVEIQALVDATHLPAPRRLALGVDSQRLAMLLAVLHRHAGVGCFDQDVFVNAVGGVKISEPAADLALLCAIYSSIRNKPLRRGLVVFGEVGLAGEIRPAPRGQERLREAAKLGFAKAVIPRANAPRTPVEGLEVIAVDRLSDALAAAVE
;
A
#
# COMPACT_ATOMS: atom_id res chain seq x y z
N MET A 1 -53.33 26.38 3.57
CA MET A 1 -52.61 25.16 4.00
C MET A 1 -51.22 25.58 4.47
N ALA A 2 -50.97 25.52 5.76
CA ALA A 2 -49.69 25.93 6.35
C ALA A 2 -48.58 24.87 6.06
N PRO A 3 -47.31 25.23 5.83
CA PRO A 3 -46.26 24.27 5.57
C PRO A 3 -45.94 23.48 6.85
N ARG A 4 -45.92 22.15 6.73
CA ARG A 4 -45.50 21.21 7.78
C ARG A 4 -44.03 21.39 8.06
N THR A 5 -43.67 21.88 9.23
CA THR A 5 -42.32 21.92 9.76
C THR A 5 -41.80 20.49 9.96
N THR A 6 -40.77 20.11 9.21
CA THR A 6 -40.04 18.86 9.41
C THR A 6 -39.25 18.93 10.71
N LYS A 7 -39.52 18.04 11.66
CA LYS A 7 -38.72 17.91 12.90
C LYS A 7 -37.35 17.32 12.54
N THR A 8 -36.30 18.09 12.69
CA THR A 8 -34.90 17.62 12.63
C THR A 8 -34.50 17.03 13.98
N ARG A 9 -33.94 15.83 13.99
CA ARG A 9 -33.32 15.22 15.17
C ARG A 9 -31.82 15.48 15.13
N THR A 10 -31.31 16.06 16.20
CA THR A 10 -29.88 16.32 16.37
C THR A 10 -29.21 15.10 17.01
N GLU A 11 -28.17 14.59 16.41
CA GLU A 11 -27.28 13.57 16.96
C GLU A 11 -25.83 14.08 16.95
N PHE A 12 -25.00 13.59 17.87
CA PHE A 12 -23.59 13.98 17.96
C PHE A 12 -22.73 12.81 17.56
N VAL A 13 -21.81 13.03 16.63
CA VAL A 13 -20.91 12.02 16.07
C VAL A 13 -19.47 12.32 16.50
N CYS A 14 -18.77 11.31 16.99
CA CYS A 14 -17.36 11.42 17.35
C CYS A 14 -16.46 11.38 16.13
N ASN A 15 -15.54 12.35 15.99
CA ASN A 15 -14.60 12.43 14.87
C ASN A 15 -13.52 11.34 14.91
N GLU A 16 -13.24 10.76 16.09
CA GLU A 16 -12.21 9.75 16.26
C GLU A 16 -12.73 8.32 15.99
N CYS A 17 -13.91 7.96 16.49
CA CYS A 17 -14.42 6.60 16.42
C CYS A 17 -15.77 6.46 15.69
N SER A 18 -16.34 7.57 15.19
CA SER A 18 -17.67 7.62 14.53
C SER A 18 -18.83 7.13 15.41
N GLY A 19 -18.63 6.96 16.71
CA GLY A 19 -19.68 6.61 17.66
C GLY A 19 -20.70 7.75 17.80
N THR A 20 -22.01 7.43 17.79
CA THR A 20 -23.09 8.41 17.84
C THR A 20 -23.70 8.51 19.22
N THR A 21 -24.06 9.72 19.64
CA THR A 21 -24.78 9.99 20.90
C THR A 21 -25.94 10.96 20.68
N ALA A 22 -27.03 10.82 21.45
CA ALA A 22 -28.19 11.68 21.35
C ALA A 22 -27.99 13.07 22.01
N LYS A 23 -26.90 13.25 22.78
CA LYS A 23 -26.60 14.51 23.49
C LYS A 23 -25.10 14.77 23.39
N TRP A 24 -24.73 16.05 23.32
CA TRP A 24 -23.34 16.46 23.42
C TRP A 24 -22.77 16.12 24.80
N GLN A 25 -21.56 15.58 24.81
CA GLN A 25 -20.79 15.25 26.01
C GLN A 25 -19.35 15.69 25.75
N GLY A 26 -18.64 16.19 26.77
CA GLY A 26 -17.24 16.59 26.63
C GLY A 26 -16.31 15.42 26.31
N GLN A 27 -16.73 14.19 26.62
CA GLN A 27 -15.98 12.96 26.35
C GLN A 27 -16.83 11.98 25.56
N CYS A 28 -16.29 11.39 24.50
CA CYS A 28 -16.98 10.35 23.74
C CYS A 28 -17.19 9.08 24.59
N PRO A 29 -18.42 8.54 24.74
CA PRO A 29 -18.67 7.35 25.53
C PRO A 29 -18.10 6.06 24.92
N HIS A 30 -17.78 6.06 23.60
CA HIS A 30 -17.25 4.90 22.90
C HIS A 30 -15.72 4.81 22.97
N CYS A 31 -15.01 5.87 22.56
CA CYS A 31 -13.52 5.88 22.53
C CYS A 31 -12.88 6.68 23.66
N LYS A 32 -13.67 7.37 24.50
CA LYS A 32 -13.23 8.21 25.62
C LYS A 32 -12.37 9.42 25.24
N ALA A 33 -12.30 9.78 23.96
CA ALA A 33 -11.60 10.97 23.49
C ALA A 33 -12.39 12.24 23.92
N TRP A 34 -11.67 13.31 24.26
CA TRP A 34 -12.25 14.57 24.71
C TRP A 34 -12.48 15.52 23.54
N ASN A 35 -13.61 16.27 23.58
CA ASN A 35 -13.98 17.29 22.61
C ASN A 35 -14.07 16.83 21.14
N THR A 36 -14.38 15.56 20.92
CA THR A 36 -14.45 14.93 19.60
C THR A 36 -15.88 14.78 19.06
N LEU A 37 -16.90 15.17 19.83
CA LEU A 37 -18.32 15.08 19.43
C LEU A 37 -18.76 16.34 18.69
N GLN A 38 -19.17 16.17 17.43
CA GLN A 38 -19.75 17.23 16.58
C GLN A 38 -21.25 17.03 16.38
N GLU A 39 -21.98 18.13 16.33
CA GLU A 39 -23.44 18.15 16.12
C GLU A 39 -23.78 17.72 14.70
N PHE A 40 -24.66 16.74 14.56
CA PHE A 40 -25.17 16.24 13.29
C PHE A 40 -26.69 16.37 13.26
N LYS A 41 -27.25 17.17 12.34
CA LYS A 41 -28.69 17.28 12.13
C LYS A 41 -29.16 16.20 11.18
N VAL A 42 -29.77 15.16 11.72
CA VAL A 42 -30.39 14.10 10.91
C VAL A 42 -31.76 14.59 10.45
N ALA A 43 -31.89 14.89 9.17
CA ALA A 43 -33.20 15.15 8.58
C ALA A 43 -34.02 13.84 8.64
N GLN A 44 -35.20 13.87 9.26
CA GLN A 44 -36.17 12.74 9.34
C GLN A 44 -36.74 12.35 7.96
N GLY A 45 -35.91 12.34 6.91
CA GLY A 45 -36.27 11.95 5.55
C GLY A 45 -35.52 10.73 5.03
N ILE A 46 -34.48 10.26 5.72
CA ILE A 46 -33.69 9.12 5.23
C ILE A 46 -34.51 7.82 5.34
N ALA A 47 -35.19 7.60 6.45
CA ALA A 47 -36.08 6.42 6.61
C ALA A 47 -37.33 6.50 5.70
N ALA A 48 -37.86 7.69 5.40
CA ALA A 48 -39.01 7.87 4.50
C ALA A 48 -38.63 7.81 3.01
N ARG A 49 -37.37 8.09 2.65
CA ARG A 49 -36.86 7.93 1.27
C ARG A 49 -36.50 6.47 0.95
N TYR A 50 -36.33 5.61 1.95
CA TYR A 50 -36.08 4.18 1.81
C TYR A 50 -37.33 3.31 2.12
N GLY A 51 -38.50 3.92 2.42
CA GLY A 51 -39.71 3.22 2.77
C GLY A 51 -40.83 3.35 1.74
N ALA A 52 -41.38 2.22 1.36
CA ALA A 52 -42.63 1.97 0.61
C ALA A 52 -42.65 2.40 -0.86
N GLY A 53 -42.17 1.55 -1.74
CA GLY A 53 -42.50 1.61 -3.16
C GLY A 53 -41.32 1.39 -4.14
N SER A 54 -40.09 1.33 -3.66
CA SER A 54 -38.93 0.87 -4.45
C SER A 54 -38.43 -0.45 -3.87
N PRO A 55 -37.90 -1.36 -4.69
CA PRO A 55 -37.30 -2.58 -4.16
C PRO A 55 -36.26 -2.21 -3.11
N ARG A 56 -36.36 -2.82 -1.95
CA ARG A 56 -35.55 -2.57 -0.76
C ARG A 56 -34.05 -2.68 -1.05
N SER A 57 -33.37 -1.57 -1.35
CA SER A 57 -31.92 -1.48 -1.24
C SER A 57 -31.55 -1.12 0.21
N ALA A 58 -31.60 -2.08 1.10
CA ALA A 58 -30.99 -1.96 2.40
C ALA A 58 -29.47 -1.93 2.22
N GLY A 59 -28.79 -0.97 2.85
CA GLY A 59 -27.39 -0.62 2.75
C GLY A 59 -26.35 -1.74 2.90
N GLY A 60 -26.27 -2.59 1.89
CA GLY A 60 -25.20 -3.56 1.70
C GLY A 60 -24.66 -3.45 0.29
N PHE A 61 -23.36 -3.65 0.14
CA PHE A 61 -22.65 -3.72 -1.15
C PHE A 61 -22.98 -5.03 -1.93
N VAL A 62 -24.10 -5.68 -1.60
CA VAL A 62 -24.52 -6.98 -2.11
C VAL A 62 -25.78 -6.78 -2.94
N ASP A 63 -25.89 -7.55 -4.00
CA ASP A 63 -27.03 -7.57 -4.92
C ASP A 63 -28.37 -7.71 -4.16
N THR A 64 -29.33 -6.82 -4.42
CA THR A 64 -30.52 -6.60 -3.60
C THR A 64 -31.67 -7.55 -3.87
N THR A 65 -31.47 -8.57 -4.68
CA THR A 65 -32.39 -9.71 -4.75
C THR A 65 -32.07 -10.66 -3.59
N GLY A 66 -32.69 -10.44 -2.43
CA GLY A 66 -32.48 -11.25 -1.22
C GLY A 66 -32.93 -12.71 -1.37
N SER A 67 -32.43 -13.39 -2.39
CA SER A 67 -32.55 -14.83 -2.55
C SER A 67 -31.51 -15.49 -1.67
N LEU A 68 -31.97 -16.27 -0.70
CA LEU A 68 -31.10 -17.22 -0.01
C LEU A 68 -30.63 -18.23 -1.06
N GLN A 69 -29.32 -18.29 -1.29
CA GLN A 69 -28.68 -19.30 -2.13
C GLN A 69 -27.77 -20.16 -1.27
N ASP A 70 -27.75 -21.45 -1.50
CA ASP A 70 -26.75 -22.30 -0.92
C ASP A 70 -25.39 -21.97 -1.54
N LEU A 71 -24.32 -21.94 -0.73
CA LEU A 71 -22.97 -21.63 -1.21
C LEU A 71 -22.49 -22.64 -2.27
N SER A 72 -22.98 -23.86 -2.20
CA SER A 72 -22.68 -24.93 -3.19
C SER A 72 -23.31 -24.66 -4.57
N ASP A 73 -24.37 -23.88 -4.62
CA ASP A 73 -25.09 -23.54 -5.87
C ASP A 73 -24.53 -22.28 -6.56
N VAL A 74 -23.58 -21.59 -5.89
CA VAL A 74 -22.92 -20.41 -6.44
C VAL A 74 -21.85 -20.86 -7.43
N ALA A 75 -22.11 -20.64 -8.74
CA ALA A 75 -21.10 -20.88 -9.77
C ALA A 75 -19.87 -20.00 -9.53
N ILE A 76 -18.70 -20.61 -9.35
CA ILE A 76 -17.43 -19.90 -9.30
C ILE A 76 -17.00 -19.63 -10.75
N GLU A 77 -17.39 -18.48 -11.29
CA GLU A 77 -16.88 -18.01 -12.56
C GLU A 77 -15.53 -17.31 -12.34
N GLU A 78 -14.56 -17.58 -13.23
CA GLU A 78 -13.33 -16.79 -13.25
C GLU A 78 -13.70 -15.33 -13.58
N ILE A 79 -13.38 -14.43 -12.65
CA ILE A 79 -13.67 -13.01 -12.83
C ILE A 79 -12.72 -12.44 -13.89
N PRO A 80 -13.22 -12.04 -15.07
CA PRO A 80 -12.36 -11.53 -16.13
C PRO A 80 -11.65 -10.25 -15.68
N ARG A 81 -10.39 -10.14 -16.06
CA ARG A 81 -9.52 -9.00 -15.71
C ARG A 81 -9.09 -8.29 -16.98
N THR A 82 -9.13 -6.98 -16.96
CA THR A 82 -8.56 -6.15 -18.02
C THR A 82 -7.13 -5.79 -17.66
N VAL A 83 -6.19 -6.28 -18.47
CA VAL A 83 -4.77 -5.97 -18.36
C VAL A 83 -4.54 -4.60 -18.98
N THR A 84 -3.96 -3.66 -18.21
CA THR A 84 -3.71 -2.28 -18.67
C THR A 84 -2.46 -2.18 -19.55
N GLY A 85 -1.60 -3.20 -19.54
CA GLY A 85 -0.29 -3.19 -20.18
C GLY A 85 0.81 -2.49 -19.36
N LEU A 86 0.48 -1.96 -18.20
CA LEU A 86 1.43 -1.47 -17.20
C LEU A 86 1.69 -2.58 -16.17
N GLY A 87 2.60 -3.51 -16.47
CA GLY A 87 2.76 -4.77 -15.74
C GLY A 87 2.92 -4.64 -14.22
N GLU A 88 3.59 -3.59 -13.74
CA GLU A 88 3.73 -3.35 -12.30
C GLU A 88 2.42 -2.82 -11.66
N PHE A 89 1.59 -2.09 -12.44
CA PHE A 89 0.26 -1.69 -12.00
C PHE A 89 -0.70 -2.90 -12.01
N ASP A 90 -0.70 -3.68 -13.08
CA ASP A 90 -1.51 -4.89 -13.18
C ASP A 90 -1.18 -5.87 -12.05
N ARG A 91 0.11 -6.00 -11.69
CA ARG A 91 0.55 -6.82 -10.55
C ARG A 91 -0.13 -6.41 -9.25
N VAL A 92 -0.05 -5.14 -8.86
CA VAL A 92 -0.64 -4.67 -7.58
C VAL A 92 -2.16 -4.71 -7.59
N MET A 93 -2.78 -4.66 -8.76
CA MET A 93 -4.22 -4.88 -8.93
C MET A 93 -4.61 -6.38 -8.89
N GLY A 94 -3.62 -7.29 -8.79
CA GLY A 94 -3.86 -8.74 -8.75
C GLY A 94 -4.02 -9.38 -10.13
N GLY A 95 -3.35 -8.82 -11.15
CA GLY A 95 -3.34 -9.30 -12.54
C GLY A 95 -4.20 -8.48 -13.50
N GLY A 96 -4.68 -7.31 -13.09
CA GLY A 96 -5.47 -6.39 -13.91
C GLY A 96 -6.71 -5.86 -13.21
N LEU A 97 -7.45 -5.00 -13.89
CA LEU A 97 -8.67 -4.37 -13.40
C LEU A 97 -9.87 -5.32 -13.51
N VAL A 98 -10.65 -5.43 -12.45
CA VAL A 98 -11.87 -6.23 -12.40
C VAL A 98 -13.08 -5.33 -12.66
N LYS A 99 -14.01 -5.78 -13.50
CA LYS A 99 -15.24 -5.03 -13.81
C LYS A 99 -16.06 -4.77 -12.54
N GLY A 100 -16.49 -3.53 -12.35
CA GLY A 100 -17.25 -3.10 -11.16
C GLY A 100 -16.43 -3.02 -9.87
N CYS A 101 -15.10 -3.21 -9.93
CA CYS A 101 -14.19 -3.00 -8.82
C CYS A 101 -14.09 -1.51 -8.47
N VAL A 102 -13.98 -1.22 -7.18
CA VAL A 102 -13.67 0.12 -6.70
C VAL A 102 -12.32 0.10 -5.98
N ALA A 103 -11.38 0.86 -6.49
CA ALA A 103 -10.03 0.99 -5.95
C ALA A 103 -9.79 2.40 -5.37
N LEU A 104 -8.95 2.47 -4.36
CA LEU A 104 -8.40 3.72 -3.80
C LEU A 104 -6.89 3.73 -3.98
N ILE A 105 -6.36 4.81 -4.54
CA ILE A 105 -4.92 5.07 -4.60
C ILE A 105 -4.59 6.24 -3.68
N GLY A 106 -3.90 5.93 -2.57
CA GLY A 106 -3.43 6.90 -1.59
C GLY A 106 -1.95 7.23 -1.74
N GLY A 107 -1.51 8.34 -1.17
CA GLY A 107 -0.09 8.73 -1.13
C GLY A 107 0.09 10.23 -1.05
N ASP A 108 1.32 10.68 -0.82
CA ASP A 108 1.67 12.09 -0.67
C ASP A 108 1.32 12.93 -1.91
N PRO A 109 1.00 14.21 -1.75
CA PRO A 109 0.85 15.12 -2.89
C PRO A 109 2.12 15.15 -3.74
N GLY A 110 1.96 15.14 -5.08
CA GLY A 110 3.09 15.21 -6.01
C GLY A 110 3.87 13.91 -6.22
N ILE A 111 3.52 12.79 -5.55
CA ILE A 111 4.26 11.52 -5.66
C ILE A 111 4.08 10.82 -7.02
N GLY A 112 3.06 11.19 -7.81
CA GLY A 112 2.84 10.63 -9.15
C GLY A 112 1.50 9.89 -9.36
N LYS A 113 0.57 9.92 -8.39
CA LYS A 113 -0.75 9.23 -8.49
C LYS A 113 -1.52 9.58 -9.76
N SER A 114 -1.77 10.88 -9.97
CA SER A 114 -2.49 11.39 -11.14
C SER A 114 -1.76 11.11 -12.45
N THR A 115 -0.41 11.09 -12.43
CA THR A 115 0.41 10.73 -13.59
C THR A 115 0.22 9.26 -13.97
N LEU A 116 0.31 8.35 -12.99
CA LEU A 116 0.09 6.92 -13.24
C LEU A 116 -1.32 6.66 -13.76
N LEU A 117 -2.33 7.26 -13.13
CA LEU A 117 -3.72 7.02 -13.55
C LEU A 117 -4.03 7.60 -14.93
N LEU A 118 -3.44 8.74 -15.29
CA LEU A 118 -3.59 9.27 -16.65
C LEU A 118 -2.98 8.31 -17.69
N GLN A 119 -1.81 7.71 -17.40
CA GLN A 119 -1.20 6.68 -18.25
C GLN A 119 -2.07 5.42 -18.32
N VAL A 120 -2.63 4.95 -17.21
CA VAL A 120 -3.56 3.80 -17.17
C VAL A 120 -4.78 4.07 -18.03
N MET A 121 -5.42 5.23 -17.86
CA MET A 121 -6.64 5.58 -18.61
C MET A 121 -6.39 5.75 -20.11
N ALA A 122 -5.24 6.33 -20.49
CA ALA A 122 -4.83 6.42 -21.89
C ALA A 122 -4.66 5.03 -22.51
N ARG A 123 -3.99 4.11 -21.79
CA ARG A 123 -3.82 2.72 -22.27
C ARG A 123 -5.12 1.96 -22.39
N LEU A 124 -6.07 2.13 -21.46
CA LEU A 124 -7.39 1.50 -21.54
C LEU A 124 -8.15 1.97 -22.79
N VAL A 125 -8.06 3.27 -23.12
CA VAL A 125 -8.69 3.82 -24.33
C VAL A 125 -8.01 3.28 -25.61
N GLU A 126 -6.67 3.17 -25.62
CA GLU A 126 -5.94 2.55 -26.74
C GLU A 126 -6.36 1.08 -26.96
N LEU A 127 -6.73 0.37 -25.88
CA LEU A 127 -7.26 -0.99 -25.94
C LEU A 127 -8.73 -1.07 -26.35
N GLY A 128 -9.37 0.09 -26.63
CA GLY A 128 -10.76 0.18 -27.10
C GLY A 128 -11.81 0.30 -26.00
N HIS A 129 -11.42 0.52 -24.76
CA HIS A 129 -12.33 0.69 -23.64
C HIS A 129 -12.80 2.14 -23.49
N SER A 130 -14.02 2.32 -22.99
CA SER A 130 -14.55 3.64 -22.67
C SER A 130 -14.07 4.11 -21.29
N ALA A 131 -13.48 5.30 -21.23
CA ALA A 131 -12.88 5.84 -20.01
C ALA A 131 -13.26 7.30 -19.76
N LEU A 132 -13.50 7.63 -18.47
CA LEU A 132 -13.83 8.97 -17.99
C LEU A 132 -12.86 9.37 -16.87
N TYR A 133 -12.20 10.51 -17.04
CA TYR A 133 -11.35 11.10 -16.00
C TYR A 133 -12.05 12.33 -15.43
N VAL A 134 -12.49 12.25 -14.16
CA VAL A 134 -13.11 13.37 -13.42
C VAL A 134 -12.02 14.02 -12.56
N SER A 135 -11.82 15.31 -12.80
CA SER A 135 -10.86 16.11 -12.03
C SER A 135 -11.59 17.18 -11.21
N GLY A 136 -11.34 17.18 -9.91
CA GLY A 136 -11.77 18.22 -9.00
C GLY A 136 -10.66 19.21 -8.60
N GLU A 137 -9.41 18.98 -9.05
CA GLU A 137 -8.25 19.82 -8.67
C GLU A 137 -7.63 20.53 -9.87
N GLU A 138 -7.55 19.86 -11.01
CA GLU A 138 -6.88 20.37 -12.20
C GLU A 138 -7.87 20.68 -13.31
N SER A 139 -7.59 21.77 -14.05
CA SER A 139 -8.35 22.12 -15.23
C SER A 139 -8.06 21.13 -16.40
N PRO A 140 -8.98 20.98 -17.38
CA PRO A 140 -8.76 20.17 -18.56
C PRO A 140 -7.48 20.54 -19.32
N THR A 141 -7.12 21.83 -19.35
CA THR A 141 -5.89 22.31 -19.98
C THR A 141 -4.64 21.80 -19.28
N GLN A 142 -4.62 21.78 -17.94
CA GLN A 142 -3.50 21.25 -17.18
C GLN A 142 -3.31 19.76 -17.39
N ILE A 143 -4.40 19.00 -17.43
CA ILE A 143 -4.38 17.56 -17.73
C ILE A 143 -3.89 17.30 -19.15
N ALA A 144 -4.35 18.09 -20.14
CA ALA A 144 -3.92 17.99 -21.54
C ALA A 144 -2.40 18.30 -21.69
N LEU A 145 -1.88 19.34 -21.03
CA LEU A 145 -0.45 19.64 -21.01
C LEU A 145 0.36 18.51 -20.36
N ARG A 146 -0.17 17.89 -19.30
CA ARG A 146 0.45 16.71 -18.69
C ARG A 146 0.46 15.54 -19.68
N ALA A 147 -0.64 15.23 -20.33
CA ALA A 147 -0.71 14.17 -21.33
C ALA A 147 0.29 14.38 -22.47
N GLN A 148 0.42 15.62 -22.95
CA GLN A 148 1.39 16.00 -23.99
C GLN A 148 2.84 15.77 -23.51
N ARG A 149 3.19 16.21 -22.29
CA ARG A 149 4.51 15.99 -21.68
C ARG A 149 4.84 14.51 -21.56
N LEU A 150 3.85 13.69 -21.22
CA LEU A 150 3.95 12.23 -21.10
C LEU A 150 3.95 11.51 -22.44
N GLN A 151 3.81 12.24 -23.56
CA GLN A 151 3.70 11.70 -24.92
C GLN A 151 2.54 10.69 -25.06
N LEU A 152 1.45 10.93 -24.33
CA LEU A 152 0.24 10.11 -24.46
C LEU A 152 -0.62 10.63 -25.60
N GLU A 153 -1.21 9.72 -26.35
CA GLU A 153 -2.23 10.02 -27.35
C GLU A 153 -3.62 9.56 -26.87
N PRO A 154 -4.23 10.24 -25.89
CA PRO A 154 -5.45 9.77 -25.24
C PRO A 154 -6.70 10.07 -26.09
N ARG A 155 -6.66 9.77 -27.40
CA ARG A 155 -7.83 9.95 -28.29
C ARG A 155 -8.97 9.05 -27.80
N GLY A 156 -10.07 9.68 -27.38
CA GLY A 156 -11.23 8.99 -26.82
C GLY A 156 -11.31 9.00 -25.29
N LEU A 157 -10.27 9.44 -24.56
CA LEU A 157 -10.37 9.69 -23.13
C LEU A 157 -11.26 10.91 -22.88
N THR A 158 -12.38 10.71 -22.21
CA THR A 158 -13.27 11.82 -21.83
C THR A 158 -12.78 12.45 -20.53
N LEU A 159 -12.66 13.78 -20.52
CA LEU A 159 -12.33 14.56 -19.33
C LEU A 159 -13.58 15.29 -18.83
N MET A 160 -13.73 15.38 -17.50
CA MET A 160 -14.78 16.14 -16.82
C MET A 160 -14.13 16.92 -15.66
N SER A 161 -14.27 18.25 -15.67
CA SER A 161 -13.90 19.07 -14.54
C SER A 161 -15.15 19.37 -13.73
N GLU A 162 -15.34 18.65 -12.63
CA GLU A 162 -16.55 18.71 -11.81
C GLU A 162 -16.26 18.28 -10.37
N ILE A 163 -16.96 18.90 -9.44
CA ILE A 163 -16.83 18.62 -8.00
C ILE A 163 -18.20 18.30 -7.35
N GLU A 164 -19.31 18.52 -8.06
CA GLU A 164 -20.65 18.18 -7.55
C GLU A 164 -20.97 16.72 -7.84
N LEU A 165 -21.21 15.94 -6.78
CA LEU A 165 -21.47 14.50 -6.84
C LEU A 165 -22.65 14.17 -7.73
N GLU A 166 -23.77 14.88 -7.60
CA GLU A 166 -25.02 14.63 -8.31
C GLU A 166 -24.84 14.73 -9.83
N HIS A 167 -24.03 15.69 -10.29
CA HIS A 167 -23.72 15.82 -11.71
C HIS A 167 -22.81 14.68 -12.20
N ILE A 168 -21.79 14.32 -11.41
CA ILE A 168 -20.89 13.20 -11.73
C ILE A 168 -21.70 11.89 -11.85
N GLU A 169 -22.59 11.60 -10.89
CA GLU A 169 -23.47 10.42 -10.92
C GLU A 169 -24.37 10.39 -12.16
N SER A 170 -24.93 11.53 -12.53
CA SER A 170 -25.78 11.66 -13.73
C SER A 170 -25.00 11.32 -15.01
N VAL A 171 -23.78 11.84 -15.14
CA VAL A 171 -22.92 11.57 -16.30
C VAL A 171 -22.51 10.10 -16.37
N ILE A 172 -22.09 9.49 -15.26
CA ILE A 172 -21.69 8.08 -15.23
C ILE A 172 -22.89 7.17 -15.54
N SER A 173 -24.06 7.47 -14.96
CA SER A 173 -25.28 6.67 -15.19
C SER A 173 -25.77 6.73 -16.64
N SER A 174 -25.62 7.90 -17.30
CA SER A 174 -26.07 8.10 -18.67
C SER A 174 -25.08 7.54 -19.71
N ARG A 175 -23.77 7.75 -19.51
CA ARG A 175 -22.71 7.34 -20.44
C ARG A 175 -22.22 5.92 -20.22
N LYS A 176 -22.36 5.40 -18.99
CA LYS A 176 -21.92 4.07 -18.55
C LYS A 176 -20.48 3.74 -18.99
N PRO A 177 -19.50 4.60 -18.66
CA PRO A 177 -18.11 4.31 -18.98
C PRO A 177 -17.64 3.04 -18.25
N GLU A 178 -16.78 2.25 -18.91
CA GLU A 178 -16.22 1.04 -18.29
C GLU A 178 -15.26 1.37 -17.16
N TYR A 179 -14.49 2.47 -17.29
CA TYR A 179 -13.49 2.93 -16.31
C TYR A 179 -13.69 4.39 -15.98
N VAL A 180 -13.62 4.70 -14.68
CA VAL A 180 -13.73 6.07 -14.18
C VAL A 180 -12.61 6.32 -13.17
N VAL A 181 -11.95 7.47 -13.26
CA VAL A 181 -11.04 8.01 -12.24
C VAL A 181 -11.68 9.24 -11.62
N ILE A 182 -11.64 9.35 -10.29
CA ILE A 182 -12.01 10.56 -9.53
C ILE A 182 -10.75 11.11 -8.87
N ASP A 183 -10.27 12.27 -9.34
CA ASP A 183 -9.02 12.90 -8.88
C ASP A 183 -9.28 14.34 -8.37
N SER A 184 -9.44 14.55 -7.06
CA SER A 184 -9.42 13.60 -5.96
C SER A 184 -10.80 13.46 -5.29
N ILE A 185 -11.00 12.38 -4.53
CA ILE A 185 -12.25 12.18 -3.78
C ILE A 185 -12.48 13.26 -2.70
N GLN A 186 -11.41 13.90 -2.24
CA GLN A 186 -11.49 14.98 -1.23
C GLN A 186 -12.14 16.25 -1.75
N THR A 187 -12.10 16.50 -3.04
CA THR A 187 -12.69 17.70 -3.64
C THR A 187 -14.18 17.54 -3.97
N ILE A 188 -14.66 16.28 -4.04
CA ILE A 188 -16.06 16.00 -4.37
C ILE A 188 -16.95 16.28 -3.18
N PHE A 189 -18.07 16.94 -3.43
CA PHE A 189 -19.09 17.21 -2.43
C PHE A 189 -20.50 16.94 -2.95
N SER A 190 -21.41 16.63 -2.04
CA SER A 190 -22.84 16.54 -2.30
C SER A 190 -23.54 17.78 -1.74
N SER A 191 -24.35 18.43 -2.56
CA SER A 191 -25.21 19.56 -2.13
C SER A 191 -26.32 19.14 -1.15
N GLN A 192 -26.51 17.83 -0.96
CA GLN A 192 -27.49 17.27 -0.01
C GLN A 192 -26.98 17.16 1.43
N LEU A 193 -25.70 17.47 1.68
CA LEU A 193 -25.09 17.45 3.00
C LEU A 193 -24.70 18.85 3.44
N ASP A 194 -25.07 19.20 4.68
CA ASP A 194 -24.74 20.52 5.27
C ASP A 194 -23.27 20.67 5.70
N SER A 195 -22.46 19.61 5.58
CA SER A 195 -21.05 19.62 5.96
C SER A 195 -20.16 20.23 4.86
N ALA A 196 -19.06 20.90 5.27
CA ALA A 196 -18.17 21.54 4.32
C ALA A 196 -17.53 20.55 3.33
N PRO A 197 -17.26 20.95 2.07
CA PRO A 197 -16.47 20.15 1.13
C PRO A 197 -15.13 19.72 1.75
N GLY A 198 -14.67 18.50 1.46
CA GLY A 198 -13.44 17.93 2.02
C GLY A 198 -13.54 17.41 3.46
N SER A 199 -14.68 17.63 4.15
CA SER A 199 -14.92 17.03 5.46
C SER A 199 -15.04 15.51 5.37
N VAL A 200 -14.71 14.81 6.46
CA VAL A 200 -14.79 13.35 6.56
C VAL A 200 -16.18 12.81 6.18
N SER A 201 -17.24 13.50 6.58
CA SER A 201 -18.62 13.15 6.26
C SER A 201 -18.94 13.25 4.77
N GLN A 202 -18.47 14.33 4.10
CA GLN A 202 -18.62 14.50 2.66
C GLN A 202 -17.87 13.41 1.90
N VAL A 203 -16.59 13.23 2.20
CA VAL A 203 -15.74 12.23 1.53
C VAL A 203 -16.31 10.82 1.67
N ARG A 204 -16.79 10.46 2.88
CA ARG A 204 -17.41 9.16 3.14
C ARG A 204 -18.70 8.95 2.34
N GLU A 205 -19.60 9.92 2.35
CA GLU A 205 -20.89 9.82 1.64
C GLU A 205 -20.68 9.79 0.12
N CYS A 206 -19.85 10.70 -0.41
CA CYS A 206 -19.53 10.72 -1.83
C CYS A 206 -18.92 9.40 -2.31
N ALA A 207 -17.94 8.87 -1.58
CA ALA A 207 -17.33 7.59 -1.91
C ALA A 207 -18.33 6.42 -1.80
N ALA A 208 -19.20 6.41 -0.79
CA ALA A 208 -20.20 5.34 -0.63
C ALA A 208 -21.25 5.36 -1.75
N ARG A 209 -21.71 6.55 -2.17
CA ARG A 209 -22.67 6.71 -3.28
C ARG A 209 -22.06 6.29 -4.61
N LEU A 210 -20.86 6.80 -4.92
CA LEU A 210 -20.13 6.45 -6.14
C LEU A 210 -19.82 4.95 -6.20
N THR A 211 -19.43 4.33 -5.07
CA THR A 211 -19.17 2.88 -4.98
C THR A 211 -20.45 2.07 -5.28
N ARG A 212 -21.59 2.45 -4.71
CA ARG A 212 -22.87 1.78 -5.01
C ARG A 212 -23.24 1.89 -6.47
N MET A 213 -23.13 3.10 -7.01
CA MET A 213 -23.41 3.34 -8.41
C MET A 213 -22.49 2.53 -9.33
N ALA A 214 -21.17 2.53 -9.07
CA ALA A 214 -20.19 1.80 -9.85
C ALA A 214 -20.52 0.30 -9.91
N LYS A 215 -20.91 -0.30 -8.78
CA LYS A 215 -21.32 -1.71 -8.69
C LYS A 215 -22.65 -1.97 -9.45
N THR A 216 -23.60 -1.05 -9.38
CA THR A 216 -24.88 -1.18 -10.07
C THR A 216 -24.73 -1.06 -11.60
N VAL A 217 -23.90 -0.13 -12.06
CA VAL A 217 -23.68 0.12 -13.50
C VAL A 217 -22.66 -0.88 -14.08
N GLY A 218 -21.81 -1.48 -13.25
CA GLY A 218 -20.70 -2.34 -13.66
C GLY A 218 -19.46 -1.55 -14.10
N THR A 219 -19.33 -0.30 -13.66
CA THR A 219 -18.17 0.58 -13.92
C THR A 219 -17.05 0.29 -12.95
N THR A 220 -15.82 0.17 -13.43
CA THR A 220 -14.63 0.11 -12.57
C THR A 220 -14.22 1.53 -12.17
N LEU A 221 -14.12 1.80 -10.87
CA LEU A 221 -13.92 3.12 -10.32
C LEU A 221 -12.61 3.20 -9.54
N ILE A 222 -11.80 4.22 -9.80
CA ILE A 222 -10.54 4.46 -9.09
C ILE A 222 -10.58 5.83 -8.44
N PHE A 223 -10.56 5.87 -7.11
CA PHE A 223 -10.41 7.09 -6.33
C PHE A 223 -8.95 7.44 -6.14
N VAL A 224 -8.60 8.71 -6.32
CA VAL A 224 -7.35 9.29 -5.83
C VAL A 224 -7.59 9.90 -4.47
N GLY A 225 -6.70 9.60 -3.51
CA GLY A 225 -6.72 10.15 -2.16
C GLY A 225 -5.38 10.72 -1.73
N HIS A 226 -5.40 11.80 -0.92
CA HIS A 226 -4.19 12.35 -0.31
C HIS A 226 -4.02 11.86 1.12
N VAL A 227 -2.78 11.58 1.54
CA VAL A 227 -2.41 11.20 2.91
C VAL A 227 -2.00 12.46 3.67
N THR A 228 -2.28 12.53 4.97
CA THR A 228 -1.72 13.59 5.81
C THR A 228 -0.25 13.30 6.14
N LYS A 229 0.53 14.37 6.51
CA LYS A 229 1.96 14.30 6.85
C LYS A 229 2.31 13.26 7.92
N ASP A 230 1.36 12.83 8.74
CA ASP A 230 1.53 11.82 9.78
C ASP A 230 1.31 10.39 9.26
N GLY A 231 1.20 10.19 7.93
CA GLY A 231 0.92 8.87 7.34
C GLY A 231 -0.48 8.33 7.66
N SER A 232 -1.26 9.08 8.45
CA SER A 232 -2.67 8.82 8.67
C SER A 232 -3.47 9.56 7.62
N LEU A 233 -4.23 8.85 6.84
CA LEU A 233 -5.17 9.42 5.90
C LEU A 233 -6.22 10.24 6.68
N ALA A 234 -6.24 11.55 6.53
CA ALA A 234 -7.42 12.34 6.91
C ALA A 234 -8.58 11.85 6.04
N GLY A 235 -9.40 10.97 6.60
CA GLY A 235 -10.54 10.39 5.92
C GLY A 235 -10.39 9.01 5.26
N PRO A 236 -9.23 8.52 4.80
CA PRO A 236 -9.16 7.28 3.99
C PRO A 236 -9.24 5.97 4.76
N ARG A 237 -8.89 5.90 6.05
CA ARG A 237 -9.22 4.68 6.83
C ARG A 237 -10.71 4.36 6.77
N ILE A 238 -11.55 5.38 6.63
CA ILE A 238 -13.00 5.22 6.44
C ILE A 238 -13.31 4.66 5.04
N LEU A 239 -12.54 5.05 4.02
CA LEU A 239 -12.70 4.58 2.65
C LEU A 239 -12.19 3.15 2.45
N GLU A 240 -11.20 2.70 3.21
CA GLU A 240 -10.68 1.33 3.14
C GLU A 240 -11.76 0.26 3.32
N HIS A 241 -12.78 0.54 4.13
CA HIS A 241 -13.91 -0.36 4.33
C HIS A 241 -14.92 -0.33 3.17
N ILE A 242 -14.98 0.76 2.42
CA ILE A 242 -15.93 1.00 1.35
C ILE A 242 -15.44 0.40 0.03
N VAL A 243 -14.13 0.50 -0.25
CA VAL A 243 -13.52 0.06 -1.50
C VAL A 243 -13.05 -1.40 -1.47
N ASP A 244 -12.85 -1.99 -2.65
CA ASP A 244 -12.42 -3.39 -2.79
C ASP A 244 -10.89 -3.51 -2.76
N THR A 245 -10.17 -2.52 -3.31
CA THR A 245 -8.71 -2.48 -3.39
C THR A 245 -8.19 -1.15 -2.84
N VAL A 246 -7.10 -1.21 -2.07
CA VAL A 246 -6.39 -0.02 -1.56
C VAL A 246 -4.93 -0.14 -1.93
N LEU A 247 -4.44 0.81 -2.67
CA LEU A 247 -3.05 0.97 -3.07
C LEU A 247 -2.45 2.19 -2.40
N TYR A 248 -1.20 2.09 -1.95
CA TYR A 248 -0.44 3.22 -1.44
C TYR A 248 0.81 3.45 -2.28
N PHE A 249 1.00 4.71 -2.66
CA PHE A 249 2.29 5.19 -3.14
C PHE A 249 3.22 5.41 -1.95
N GLU A 250 4.38 4.77 -1.99
CA GLU A 250 5.49 4.90 -1.04
C GLU A 250 6.73 5.41 -1.78
N GLY A 251 7.60 6.11 -1.07
CA GLY A 251 8.91 6.56 -1.59
C GLY A 251 9.20 8.01 -1.25
N ASP A 252 10.47 8.37 -1.34
CA ASP A 252 10.97 9.73 -1.16
C ASP A 252 10.76 10.52 -2.46
N GLN A 253 10.36 11.80 -2.34
CA GLN A 253 10.23 12.71 -3.48
C GLN A 253 11.55 12.93 -4.23
N HIS A 254 12.69 12.75 -3.55
CA HIS A 254 14.04 12.85 -4.11
C HIS A 254 14.52 11.55 -4.78
N SER A 255 13.83 10.43 -4.57
CA SER A 255 14.15 9.17 -5.24
C SER A 255 13.62 9.16 -6.68
N ASN A 256 14.37 8.57 -7.61
CA ASN A 256 13.91 8.33 -8.96
C ASN A 256 12.90 7.19 -9.07
N PHE A 257 12.64 6.48 -7.97
CA PHE A 257 11.73 5.35 -7.93
C PHE A 257 10.50 5.64 -7.09
N ARG A 258 9.40 5.02 -7.49
CA ARG A 258 8.13 5.05 -6.78
C ARG A 258 7.67 3.62 -6.54
N LEU A 259 7.24 3.35 -5.33
CA LEU A 259 6.70 2.06 -4.93
C LEU A 259 5.19 2.17 -4.81
N VAL A 260 4.46 1.20 -5.30
CA VAL A 260 3.01 1.11 -5.13
C VAL A 260 2.73 -0.20 -4.43
N ARG A 261 2.17 -0.14 -3.23
CA ARG A 261 1.88 -1.32 -2.41
C ARG A 261 0.37 -1.57 -2.33
N ALA A 262 -0.04 -2.81 -2.54
CA ALA A 262 -1.41 -3.26 -2.32
C ALA A 262 -1.64 -3.52 -0.83
N PHE A 263 -2.28 -2.60 -0.13
CA PHE A 263 -2.61 -2.74 1.30
C PHE A 263 -3.85 -3.61 1.53
N LYS A 264 -4.82 -3.50 0.62
CA LYS A 264 -6.03 -4.31 0.59
C LYS A 264 -6.32 -4.71 -0.86
N ASN A 265 -6.65 -5.97 -1.09
CA ASN A 265 -7.09 -6.42 -2.41
C ASN A 265 -8.05 -7.62 -2.25
N ARG A 266 -9.33 -7.42 -2.61
CA ARG A 266 -10.32 -8.51 -2.59
C ARG A 266 -10.20 -9.45 -3.78
N PHE A 267 -9.46 -9.06 -4.81
CA PHE A 267 -9.32 -9.79 -6.06
C PHE A 267 -7.91 -10.37 -6.27
N GLY A 268 -7.00 -10.19 -5.32
CA GLY A 268 -5.64 -10.66 -5.43
C GLY A 268 -4.90 -10.69 -4.10
N ALA A 269 -3.62 -10.98 -4.15
CA ALA A 269 -2.78 -10.99 -2.96
C ALA A 269 -2.63 -9.58 -2.37
N VAL A 270 -2.57 -9.49 -1.05
CA VAL A 270 -2.18 -8.28 -0.33
C VAL A 270 -0.66 -8.18 -0.25
N ASN A 271 -0.14 -6.98 0.04
CA ASN A 271 1.29 -6.66 0.11
C ASN A 271 2.07 -6.84 -1.21
N GLU A 272 1.35 -6.98 -2.36
CA GLU A 272 2.02 -6.91 -3.65
C GLU A 272 2.69 -5.55 -3.84
N LEU A 273 3.90 -5.55 -4.38
CA LEU A 273 4.70 -4.36 -4.61
C LEU A 273 4.94 -4.15 -6.10
N GLY A 274 4.50 -3.02 -6.61
CA GLY A 274 4.84 -2.49 -7.93
C GLY A 274 5.96 -1.46 -7.82
N VAL A 275 6.96 -1.57 -8.66
CA VAL A 275 8.11 -0.66 -8.68
C VAL A 275 8.13 0.11 -9.98
N PHE A 276 8.17 1.43 -9.88
CA PHE A 276 8.16 2.33 -11.02
C PHE A 276 9.37 3.26 -10.98
N ALA A 277 9.99 3.49 -12.12
CA ALA A 277 10.95 4.56 -12.31
C ALA A 277 10.21 5.83 -12.78
N MET A 278 10.52 6.97 -12.17
CA MET A 278 10.06 8.28 -12.64
C MET A 278 10.96 8.73 -13.79
N THR A 279 10.36 8.99 -14.94
CA THR A 279 11.06 9.47 -16.14
C THR A 279 10.41 10.74 -16.65
N ASP A 280 11.04 11.42 -17.61
CA ASP A 280 10.46 12.58 -18.30
C ASP A 280 9.12 12.26 -18.99
N HIS A 281 8.92 10.99 -19.35
CA HIS A 281 7.70 10.47 -19.98
C HIS A 281 6.75 9.77 -18.99
N GLY A 282 6.89 10.02 -17.67
CA GLY A 282 6.05 9.49 -16.63
C GLY A 282 6.62 8.28 -15.90
N LEU A 283 5.72 7.47 -15.36
CA LEU A 283 6.06 6.29 -14.57
C LEU A 283 6.22 5.08 -15.48
N ARG A 284 7.39 4.45 -15.41
CA ARG A 284 7.73 3.23 -16.13
C ARG A 284 7.92 2.07 -15.17
N GLY A 285 7.20 0.98 -15.37
CA GLY A 285 7.35 -0.23 -14.54
C GLY A 285 8.75 -0.81 -14.64
N VAL A 286 9.29 -1.24 -13.50
CA VAL A 286 10.61 -1.85 -13.37
C VAL A 286 10.47 -3.36 -13.29
N THR A 287 10.92 -4.06 -14.32
CA THR A 287 10.82 -5.52 -14.41
C THR A 287 11.72 -6.27 -13.43
N ASN A 288 12.89 -5.68 -13.11
CA ASN A 288 13.85 -6.24 -12.15
C ASN A 288 14.19 -5.20 -11.06
N PRO A 289 13.36 -5.04 -10.02
CA PRO A 289 13.63 -4.10 -8.93
C PRO A 289 14.88 -4.43 -8.13
N SER A 290 15.20 -5.71 -7.97
CA SER A 290 16.40 -6.13 -7.23
C SER A 290 17.67 -5.55 -7.84
N ALA A 291 17.73 -5.41 -9.17
CA ALA A 291 18.87 -4.78 -9.84
C ALA A 291 19.02 -3.29 -9.45
N ILE A 292 17.93 -2.62 -9.13
CA ILE A 292 17.95 -1.23 -8.65
C ILE A 292 18.46 -1.15 -7.22
N PHE A 293 17.91 -1.99 -6.33
CA PHE A 293 18.26 -2.01 -4.91
C PHE A 293 19.69 -2.49 -4.66
N LEU A 294 20.31 -3.11 -5.67
CA LEU A 294 21.68 -3.61 -5.66
C LEU A 294 22.61 -2.86 -6.63
N SER A 295 22.16 -1.77 -7.27
CA SER A 295 22.94 -1.08 -8.32
C SER A 295 24.28 -0.55 -7.83
N GLU A 296 24.38 -0.14 -6.58
CA GLU A 296 25.59 0.37 -5.92
C GLU A 296 26.25 -0.67 -4.99
N TYR A 297 25.67 -1.88 -4.89
CA TYR A 297 26.17 -2.91 -3.99
C TYR A 297 27.59 -3.35 -4.39
N LYS A 298 28.49 -3.32 -3.40
CA LYS A 298 29.87 -3.82 -3.49
C LYS A 298 30.09 -4.86 -2.40
N SER A 299 30.47 -6.06 -2.80
CA SER A 299 30.65 -7.19 -1.88
C SER A 299 31.87 -7.08 -0.96
N ASP A 300 32.73 -6.08 -1.15
CA ASP A 300 33.98 -5.86 -0.41
C ASP A 300 33.91 -4.73 0.62
N ILE A 301 32.69 -4.21 0.86
CA ILE A 301 32.46 -3.14 1.84
C ILE A 301 31.95 -3.74 3.16
N PRO A 302 32.63 -3.48 4.31
CA PRO A 302 32.12 -3.82 5.61
C PRO A 302 30.79 -3.13 5.92
N GLY A 303 29.92 -3.81 6.66
CA GLY A 303 28.63 -3.25 7.05
C GLY A 303 27.53 -3.41 6.01
N SER A 304 27.75 -4.09 4.90
CA SER A 304 26.75 -4.38 3.87
C SER A 304 26.36 -5.86 3.86
N SER A 305 25.06 -6.14 3.76
CA SER A 305 24.49 -7.49 3.62
C SER A 305 23.35 -7.46 2.61
N VAL A 306 23.18 -8.53 1.84
CA VAL A 306 22.07 -8.67 0.90
C VAL A 306 21.00 -9.57 1.51
N LEU A 307 19.86 -8.98 1.79
CA LEU A 307 18.63 -9.65 2.23
C LEU A 307 17.84 -10.16 1.03
N VAL A 308 17.32 -11.37 1.09
CA VAL A 308 16.23 -11.78 0.22
C VAL A 308 14.92 -11.63 0.99
N THR A 309 14.19 -10.54 0.74
CA THR A 309 12.88 -10.25 1.34
C THR A 309 11.74 -10.75 0.47
N GLN A 310 10.55 -10.89 1.04
CA GLN A 310 9.33 -11.27 0.34
C GLN A 310 8.30 -10.15 0.42
N GLU A 311 7.93 -9.62 -0.73
CA GLU A 311 6.89 -8.62 -0.84
C GLU A 311 5.70 -9.20 -1.62
N GLY A 312 4.61 -9.50 -0.90
CA GLY A 312 3.48 -10.24 -1.47
C GLY A 312 3.90 -11.60 -2.02
N THR A 313 3.77 -11.78 -3.33
CA THR A 313 4.22 -13.00 -4.03
C THR A 313 5.63 -12.88 -4.61
N ARG A 314 6.28 -11.72 -4.53
CA ARG A 314 7.56 -11.45 -5.19
C ARG A 314 8.73 -11.47 -4.21
N PRO A 315 9.73 -12.34 -4.40
CA PRO A 315 11.00 -12.21 -3.71
C PRO A 315 11.78 -11.01 -4.29
N LEU A 316 12.40 -10.24 -3.42
CA LEU A 316 13.24 -9.10 -3.75
C LEU A 316 14.57 -9.18 -3.02
N LEU A 317 15.65 -8.79 -3.68
CA LEU A 317 16.94 -8.62 -3.04
C LEU A 317 17.14 -7.15 -2.71
N VAL A 318 17.45 -6.89 -1.43
CA VAL A 318 17.64 -5.53 -0.90
C VAL A 318 18.94 -5.49 -0.13
N GLU A 319 19.76 -4.48 -0.40
CA GLU A 319 20.95 -4.22 0.41
C GLU A 319 20.55 -3.61 1.75
N ILE A 320 21.08 -4.19 2.84
CA ILE A 320 21.02 -3.66 4.19
C ILE A 320 22.39 -3.14 4.55
N GLN A 321 22.46 -1.87 4.88
CA GLN A 321 23.69 -1.21 5.32
C GLN A 321 23.64 -0.94 6.81
N ALA A 322 24.73 -1.21 7.50
CA ALA A 322 24.91 -0.90 8.91
C ALA A 322 26.22 -0.16 9.14
N LEU A 323 26.17 0.91 9.92
CA LEU A 323 27.34 1.61 10.44
C LEU A 323 27.31 1.53 11.96
N VAL A 324 28.40 1.03 12.53
CA VAL A 324 28.60 0.98 13.96
C VAL A 324 29.87 1.75 14.29
N ASP A 325 29.75 2.76 15.14
CA ASP A 325 30.87 3.62 15.51
C ASP A 325 30.81 3.97 16.99
N ALA A 326 31.96 4.35 17.58
CA ALA A 326 32.03 4.77 18.98
C ALA A 326 31.12 5.97 19.23
N THR A 327 30.33 5.91 20.32
CA THR A 327 29.50 7.06 20.69
C THR A 327 30.31 8.12 21.43
N HIS A 328 30.03 9.39 21.12
CA HIS A 328 30.55 10.55 21.88
C HIS A 328 29.44 11.18 22.74
N LEU A 329 28.27 10.54 22.82
CA LEU A 329 27.11 11.02 23.58
C LEU A 329 26.91 10.17 24.84
N PRO A 330 26.28 10.73 25.90
CA PRO A 330 25.96 9.98 27.12
C PRO A 330 25.06 8.74 26.85
N ALA A 331 24.25 8.76 25.81
CA ALA A 331 23.42 7.64 25.39
C ALA A 331 23.65 7.32 23.91
N PRO A 332 24.00 6.07 23.57
CA PRO A 332 24.21 5.63 22.21
C PRO A 332 22.96 5.75 21.35
N ARG A 333 23.12 6.23 20.13
CA ARG A 333 22.03 6.37 19.15
C ARG A 333 21.72 5.04 18.49
N ARG A 334 20.44 4.79 18.27
CA ARG A 334 19.92 3.63 17.53
C ARG A 334 18.97 4.16 16.45
N LEU A 335 19.47 4.29 15.22
CA LEU A 335 18.69 4.80 14.11
C LEU A 335 18.49 3.71 13.07
N ALA A 336 17.24 3.50 12.68
CA ALA A 336 16.86 2.53 11.66
C ALA A 336 16.00 3.21 10.58
N LEU A 337 16.46 3.13 9.35
CA LEU A 337 15.72 3.60 8.18
C LEU A 337 15.28 2.39 7.35
N GLY A 338 13.99 2.31 7.08
CA GLY A 338 13.40 1.18 6.35
C GLY A 338 13.18 -0.10 7.16
N VAL A 339 13.57 -0.14 8.44
CA VAL A 339 13.35 -1.27 9.36
C VAL A 339 12.82 -0.77 10.71
N ASP A 340 12.19 -1.66 11.48
CA ASP A 340 11.61 -1.31 12.78
C ASP A 340 12.70 -1.07 13.84
N SER A 341 12.67 0.09 14.50
CA SER A 341 13.65 0.49 15.49
C SER A 341 13.55 -0.29 16.82
N GLN A 342 12.34 -0.73 17.20
CA GLN A 342 12.17 -1.55 18.41
C GLN A 342 12.70 -2.96 18.16
N ARG A 343 12.48 -3.50 16.95
CA ARG A 343 13.06 -4.78 16.54
C ARG A 343 14.58 -4.71 16.54
N LEU A 344 15.19 -3.65 16.00
CA LEU A 344 16.63 -3.43 16.05
C LEU A 344 17.16 -3.47 17.49
N ALA A 345 16.51 -2.80 18.43
CA ALA A 345 16.95 -2.80 19.83
C ALA A 345 16.93 -4.21 20.45
N MET A 346 15.91 -5.02 20.17
CA MET A 346 15.85 -6.42 20.60
C MET A 346 16.98 -7.25 19.98
N LEU A 347 17.23 -7.10 18.69
CA LEU A 347 18.26 -7.84 17.97
C LEU A 347 19.67 -7.52 18.48
N LEU A 348 19.96 -6.27 18.88
CA LEU A 348 21.23 -5.90 19.51
C LEU A 348 21.44 -6.61 20.85
N ALA A 349 20.38 -6.77 21.65
CA ALA A 349 20.45 -7.55 22.90
C ALA A 349 20.71 -9.05 22.61
N VAL A 350 20.10 -9.61 21.60
CA VAL A 350 20.33 -10.99 21.14
C VAL A 350 21.78 -11.17 20.66
N LEU A 351 22.30 -10.21 19.87
CA LEU A 351 23.68 -10.22 19.37
C LEU A 351 24.67 -10.26 20.52
N HIS A 352 24.47 -9.40 21.52
CA HIS A 352 25.32 -9.39 22.72
C HIS A 352 25.24 -10.73 23.48
N ARG A 353 24.04 -11.21 23.79
CA ARG A 353 23.84 -12.38 24.65
C ARG A 353 24.29 -13.68 24.00
N HIS A 354 24.06 -13.86 22.70
CA HIS A 354 24.25 -15.15 22.01
C HIS A 354 25.43 -15.19 21.04
N ALA A 355 25.99 -14.04 20.67
CA ALA A 355 27.20 -13.97 19.85
C ALA A 355 28.39 -13.29 20.57
N GLY A 356 28.19 -12.81 21.80
CA GLY A 356 29.25 -12.15 22.57
C GLY A 356 29.68 -10.79 22.02
N VAL A 357 28.88 -10.17 21.17
CA VAL A 357 29.17 -8.89 20.50
C VAL A 357 28.28 -7.80 21.09
N GLY A 358 28.88 -6.91 21.89
CA GLY A 358 28.16 -5.79 22.52
C GLY A 358 28.33 -4.48 21.76
N CYS A 359 27.28 -3.66 21.77
CA CYS A 359 27.28 -2.31 21.21
C CYS A 359 26.86 -1.27 22.25
N PHE A 360 27.30 -1.44 23.51
CA PHE A 360 26.83 -0.60 24.63
C PHE A 360 27.28 0.85 24.53
N ASP A 361 28.50 1.05 24.04
CA ASP A 361 29.20 2.31 23.87
C ASP A 361 29.33 2.74 22.38
N GLN A 362 28.48 2.19 21.53
CA GLN A 362 28.53 2.42 20.09
C GLN A 362 27.19 2.91 19.57
N ASP A 363 27.23 3.89 18.69
CA ASP A 363 26.11 4.29 17.85
C ASP A 363 25.87 3.22 16.78
N VAL A 364 24.61 2.89 16.50
CA VAL A 364 24.24 1.93 15.47
C VAL A 364 23.25 2.58 14.51
N PHE A 365 23.63 2.65 13.26
CA PHE A 365 22.81 3.16 12.17
C PHE A 365 22.54 2.02 11.19
N VAL A 366 21.29 1.83 10.80
CA VAL A 366 20.89 0.81 9.82
C VAL A 366 20.01 1.45 8.76
N ASN A 367 20.24 1.08 7.51
CA ASN A 367 19.49 1.57 6.37
C ASN A 367 19.16 0.44 5.39
N ALA A 368 17.88 0.31 5.02
CA ALA A 368 17.47 -0.48 3.87
C ALA A 368 17.57 0.38 2.61
N VAL A 369 18.42 -0.03 1.68
CA VAL A 369 18.71 0.75 0.46
C VAL A 369 17.49 0.82 -0.45
N GLY A 370 17.32 1.96 -1.12
CA GLY A 370 16.23 2.17 -2.09
C GLY A 370 14.90 2.62 -1.47
N GLY A 371 14.89 2.97 -0.16
CA GLY A 371 13.68 3.48 0.52
C GLY A 371 12.61 2.41 0.75
N VAL A 372 12.94 1.15 0.64
CA VAL A 372 12.02 0.03 0.90
C VAL A 372 11.78 -0.10 2.39
N LYS A 373 10.52 -0.23 2.79
CA LYS A 373 10.15 -0.54 4.17
C LYS A 373 10.01 -2.05 4.35
N ILE A 374 10.95 -2.63 5.10
CA ILE A 374 11.00 -4.06 5.39
C ILE A 374 10.31 -4.31 6.74
N SER A 375 9.23 -5.05 6.75
CA SER A 375 8.45 -5.36 7.95
C SER A 375 8.52 -6.85 8.33
N GLU A 376 9.10 -7.70 7.48
CA GLU A 376 9.15 -9.13 7.75
C GLU A 376 10.29 -9.51 8.72
N PRO A 377 10.05 -10.42 9.68
CA PRO A 377 11.08 -10.88 10.61
C PRO A 377 12.24 -11.63 9.94
N ALA A 378 12.05 -12.15 8.73
CA ALA A 378 13.12 -12.82 7.98
C ALA A 378 14.32 -11.91 7.66
N ALA A 379 14.21 -10.61 7.86
CA ALA A 379 15.30 -9.64 7.71
C ALA A 379 16.30 -9.64 8.87
N ASP A 380 15.92 -10.20 10.03
CA ASP A 380 16.73 -10.13 11.25
C ASP A 380 18.17 -10.60 11.07
N LEU A 381 18.32 -11.75 10.40
CA LEU A 381 19.63 -12.36 10.19
C LEU A 381 20.52 -11.47 9.30
N ALA A 382 19.97 -10.88 8.24
CA ALA A 382 20.70 -9.98 7.36
C ALA A 382 21.11 -8.68 8.09
N LEU A 383 20.23 -8.14 8.92
CA LEU A 383 20.52 -7.00 9.81
C LEU A 383 21.70 -7.29 10.74
N LEU A 384 21.65 -8.43 11.43
CA LEU A 384 22.72 -8.82 12.36
C LEU A 384 24.04 -9.12 11.64
N CYS A 385 24.00 -9.71 10.45
CA CYS A 385 25.19 -9.90 9.60
C CYS A 385 25.81 -8.56 9.18
N ALA A 386 25.01 -7.58 8.77
CA ALA A 386 25.49 -6.24 8.42
C ALA A 386 26.13 -5.52 9.63
N ILE A 387 25.46 -5.54 10.79
CA ILE A 387 25.97 -4.95 12.04
C ILE A 387 27.28 -5.64 12.45
N TYR A 388 27.32 -6.97 12.44
CA TYR A 388 28.50 -7.75 12.79
C TYR A 388 29.69 -7.45 11.85
N SER A 389 29.43 -7.36 10.56
CA SER A 389 30.42 -6.98 9.53
C SER A 389 31.00 -5.58 9.81
N SER A 390 30.13 -4.61 10.16
CA SER A 390 30.54 -3.24 10.50
C SER A 390 31.43 -3.21 11.75
N ILE A 391 31.02 -3.88 12.86
CA ILE A 391 31.78 -3.94 14.10
C ILE A 391 33.16 -4.57 13.88
N ARG A 392 33.23 -5.64 13.08
CA ARG A 392 34.49 -6.34 12.79
C ARG A 392 35.34 -5.63 11.73
N ASN A 393 34.79 -4.61 11.06
CA ASN A 393 35.39 -3.95 9.91
C ASN A 393 35.86 -4.97 8.86
N LYS A 394 35.04 -6.00 8.63
CA LYS A 394 35.30 -7.06 7.63
C LYS A 394 34.07 -7.24 6.75
N PRO A 395 34.23 -7.28 5.42
CA PRO A 395 33.11 -7.55 4.53
C PRO A 395 32.55 -8.97 4.73
N LEU A 396 31.31 -9.18 4.36
CA LEU A 396 30.73 -10.51 4.24
C LEU A 396 31.29 -11.24 3.00
N ARG A 397 31.12 -12.55 2.97
CA ARG A 397 31.55 -13.38 1.82
C ARG A 397 30.94 -12.86 0.52
N ARG A 398 31.76 -12.85 -0.53
CA ARG A 398 31.31 -12.39 -1.86
C ARG A 398 30.15 -13.26 -2.37
N GLY A 399 29.16 -12.59 -2.98
CA GLY A 399 28.00 -13.26 -3.56
C GLY A 399 27.09 -13.96 -2.53
N LEU A 400 27.10 -13.47 -1.28
CA LEU A 400 26.29 -13.99 -0.20
C LEU A 400 24.95 -13.28 -0.12
N VAL A 401 23.87 -14.04 -0.01
CA VAL A 401 22.55 -13.58 0.44
C VAL A 401 22.21 -14.18 1.79
N VAL A 402 21.39 -13.47 2.55
CA VAL A 402 21.02 -13.88 3.90
C VAL A 402 19.52 -13.67 4.12
N PHE A 403 18.84 -14.60 4.76
CA PHE A 403 17.52 -14.41 5.33
C PHE A 403 17.26 -15.37 6.48
N GLY A 404 16.41 -14.98 7.41
CA GLY A 404 15.98 -15.79 8.56
C GLY A 404 15.53 -14.92 9.72
N GLU A 405 14.51 -15.35 10.44
CA GLU A 405 14.09 -14.71 11.68
C GLU A 405 15.04 -15.13 12.81
N VAL A 406 15.37 -14.20 13.72
CA VAL A 406 16.20 -14.48 14.87
C VAL A 406 15.35 -14.41 16.15
N GLY A 407 15.24 -15.53 16.85
CA GLY A 407 14.53 -15.61 18.12
C GLY A 407 15.36 -15.07 19.29
N LEU A 408 14.70 -14.76 20.41
CA LEU A 408 15.32 -14.20 21.60
C LEU A 408 16.33 -15.15 22.28
N ALA A 409 16.26 -16.46 22.03
CA ALA A 409 17.24 -17.45 22.50
C ALA A 409 18.39 -17.69 21.49
N GLY A 410 18.53 -16.83 20.47
CA GLY A 410 19.57 -16.90 19.45
C GLY A 410 19.36 -18.03 18.41
N GLU A 411 18.19 -18.65 18.41
CA GLU A 411 17.79 -19.63 17.39
C GLU A 411 17.43 -18.92 16.07
N ILE A 412 17.71 -19.58 14.96
CA ILE A 412 17.34 -19.12 13.61
C ILE A 412 16.06 -19.85 13.18
N ARG A 413 15.00 -19.07 12.97
CA ARG A 413 13.67 -19.55 12.60
C ARG A 413 13.42 -19.46 11.09
N PRO A 414 12.59 -20.33 10.54
CA PRO A 414 12.31 -20.39 9.10
C PRO A 414 11.58 -19.13 8.62
N ALA A 415 11.90 -18.74 7.39
CA ALA A 415 11.18 -17.73 6.64
C ALA A 415 10.15 -18.38 5.69
N PRO A 416 8.97 -17.78 5.48
CA PRO A 416 8.04 -18.22 4.45
C PRO A 416 8.68 -18.23 3.05
N ARG A 417 8.27 -19.16 2.19
CA ARG A 417 8.69 -19.25 0.78
C ARG A 417 10.20 -19.31 0.56
N GLY A 418 10.93 -20.00 1.40
CA GLY A 418 12.38 -20.09 1.33
C GLY A 418 12.92 -20.55 -0.04
N GLN A 419 12.24 -21.47 -0.72
CA GLN A 419 12.63 -21.96 -2.03
C GLN A 419 12.55 -20.89 -3.13
N GLU A 420 11.52 -20.04 -3.08
CA GLU A 420 11.35 -18.93 -4.03
C GLU A 420 12.45 -17.87 -3.85
N ARG A 421 12.80 -17.58 -2.59
CA ARG A 421 13.92 -16.68 -2.24
C ARG A 421 15.25 -17.19 -2.79
N LEU A 422 15.55 -18.46 -2.64
CA LEU A 422 16.79 -19.08 -3.13
C LEU A 422 16.87 -19.07 -4.66
N ARG A 423 15.75 -19.38 -5.34
CA ARG A 423 15.73 -19.33 -6.82
C ARG A 423 15.95 -17.91 -7.33
N GLU A 424 15.37 -16.89 -6.70
CA GLU A 424 15.58 -15.50 -7.12
C GLU A 424 17.03 -15.06 -6.88
N ALA A 425 17.63 -15.45 -5.74
CA ALA A 425 19.05 -15.18 -5.46
C ALA A 425 19.95 -15.82 -6.52
N ALA A 426 19.75 -17.09 -6.86
CA ALA A 426 20.51 -17.79 -7.89
C ALA A 426 20.35 -17.14 -9.27
N LYS A 427 19.11 -16.76 -9.65
CA LYS A 427 18.81 -16.07 -10.91
C LYS A 427 19.55 -14.74 -11.04
N LEU A 428 19.79 -14.04 -9.91
CA LEU A 428 20.51 -12.77 -9.87
C LEU A 428 22.04 -12.94 -9.71
N GLY A 429 22.54 -14.19 -9.78
CA GLY A 429 23.97 -14.48 -9.80
C GLY A 429 24.65 -14.56 -8.44
N PHE A 430 23.87 -14.64 -7.34
CA PHE A 430 24.45 -14.91 -6.03
C PHE A 430 24.86 -16.38 -5.92
N ALA A 431 26.03 -16.61 -5.32
CA ALA A 431 26.66 -17.93 -5.27
C ALA A 431 26.47 -18.62 -3.90
N LYS A 432 26.14 -17.89 -2.86
CA LYS A 432 26.03 -18.40 -1.48
C LYS A 432 24.79 -17.88 -0.77
N ALA A 433 24.20 -18.70 0.10
CA ALA A 433 23.06 -18.31 0.93
C ALA A 433 23.22 -18.85 2.36
N VAL A 434 23.21 -17.97 3.37
CA VAL A 434 23.09 -18.34 4.78
C VAL A 434 21.62 -18.24 5.19
N ILE A 435 21.04 -19.38 5.56
CA ILE A 435 19.59 -19.51 5.76
C ILE A 435 19.25 -20.41 6.95
N PRO A 436 18.01 -20.34 7.48
CA PRO A 436 17.55 -21.29 8.47
C PRO A 436 17.58 -22.74 7.94
N ARG A 437 17.99 -23.70 8.76
CA ARG A 437 18.03 -25.13 8.37
C ARG A 437 16.68 -25.64 7.88
N ALA A 438 15.59 -25.19 8.48
CA ALA A 438 14.24 -25.57 8.05
C ALA A 438 13.88 -25.09 6.63
N ASN A 439 14.61 -24.11 6.09
CA ASN A 439 14.46 -23.63 4.70
C ASN A 439 15.42 -24.30 3.71
N ALA A 440 16.29 -25.22 4.18
CA ALA A 440 17.21 -25.92 3.30
C ALA A 440 16.45 -26.66 2.18
N PRO A 441 16.86 -26.49 0.93
CA PRO A 441 16.16 -27.11 -0.18
C PRO A 441 16.39 -28.63 -0.19
N ARG A 442 15.34 -29.38 -0.52
CA ARG A 442 15.46 -30.85 -0.72
C ARG A 442 16.28 -31.19 -1.95
N THR A 443 16.18 -30.37 -2.98
CA THR A 443 16.96 -30.48 -4.21
C THR A 443 17.89 -29.29 -4.28
N PRO A 444 19.19 -29.45 -4.51
CA PRO A 444 20.13 -28.35 -4.65
C PRO A 444 19.65 -27.31 -5.67
N VAL A 445 19.86 -26.04 -5.37
CA VAL A 445 19.59 -24.94 -6.30
C VAL A 445 20.87 -24.75 -7.14
N GLU A 446 20.75 -24.87 -8.44
CA GLU A 446 21.88 -24.77 -9.35
C GLU A 446 22.59 -23.41 -9.20
N GLY A 447 23.91 -23.42 -9.07
CA GLY A 447 24.74 -22.22 -8.91
C GLY A 447 24.71 -21.57 -7.54
N LEU A 448 24.01 -22.15 -6.53
CA LEU A 448 23.89 -21.57 -5.21
C LEU A 448 24.28 -22.55 -4.10
N GLU A 449 25.38 -22.27 -3.39
CA GLU A 449 25.78 -22.97 -2.17
C GLU A 449 24.89 -22.54 -1.01
N VAL A 450 24.17 -23.48 -0.39
CA VAL A 450 23.27 -23.22 0.72
C VAL A 450 23.91 -23.63 2.04
N ILE A 451 24.13 -22.67 2.93
CA ILE A 451 24.68 -22.86 4.28
C ILE A 451 23.50 -22.78 5.26
N ALA A 452 23.06 -23.95 5.71
CA ALA A 452 21.90 -24.07 6.60
C ALA A 452 22.34 -23.99 8.08
N VAL A 453 21.78 -23.06 8.84
CA VAL A 453 22.16 -22.77 10.22
C VAL A 453 20.98 -22.85 11.19
N ASP A 454 21.26 -23.14 12.45
CA ASP A 454 20.27 -23.21 13.54
C ASP A 454 20.49 -22.13 14.59
N ARG A 455 21.71 -21.59 14.69
CA ARG A 455 22.12 -20.63 15.72
C ARG A 455 22.73 -19.39 15.09
N LEU A 456 22.55 -18.25 15.78
CA LEU A 456 23.12 -16.97 15.37
C LEU A 456 24.65 -17.01 15.26
N SER A 457 25.33 -17.63 16.24
CA SER A 457 26.79 -17.79 16.21
C SER A 457 27.30 -18.44 14.93
N ASP A 458 26.62 -19.52 14.53
CA ASP A 458 27.01 -20.30 13.35
C ASP A 458 26.76 -19.50 12.06
N ALA A 459 25.65 -18.75 12.04
CA ALA A 459 25.30 -17.87 10.91
C ALA A 459 26.33 -16.76 10.71
N LEU A 460 26.74 -16.08 11.80
CA LEU A 460 27.75 -15.02 11.75
C LEU A 460 29.14 -15.56 11.34
N ALA A 461 29.53 -16.73 11.84
CA ALA A 461 30.77 -17.40 11.43
C ALA A 461 30.73 -17.82 9.94
N ALA A 462 29.58 -18.30 9.46
CA ALA A 462 29.40 -18.67 8.06
C ALA A 462 29.35 -17.48 7.09
N ALA A 463 28.92 -16.29 7.58
CA ALA A 463 28.77 -15.10 6.75
C ALA A 463 30.07 -14.32 6.54
N VAL A 464 31.06 -14.43 7.47
CA VAL A 464 32.36 -13.76 7.40
C VAL A 464 33.44 -14.77 7.06
N GLU A 465 34.48 -14.38 6.36
CA GLU A 465 35.63 -15.23 6.04
C GLU A 465 36.60 -15.31 7.24
#